data_c1d6e2d7ac5e0a03efc09abf73f7aeed
#
_entry.id   c1d6e2d7ac5e0a03efc09abf73f7aeed
#
_cell.length_a   1.000
_cell.length_b   1.000
_cell.length_c   1.000
_cell.angle_alpha   90.00
_cell.angle_beta   90.00
_cell.angle_gamma   90.00
#
_symmetry.space_group_name_H-M   'P 1'
#
loop_
_entity.id
_entity.type
_entity.pdbx_description
1 polymer ?
#
loop_
_entity_poly.entity_id
_entity_poly.type
_entity_poly.pdbx_seq_one_letter_code
_entity_poly.pdbx_strand_id
1 'polypeptide(L)'
;DVTIQVLVQCRPDLIKRTYEACAGAPKVIVHFYNSTSILQRRVVFRADRDEIKKIATDGARKCLEEAAKHPGTRWRYEYSPESYTGTELEYAKEVCDAVSEVIAPTPDWPLIVNLPATVEMATPNVYADSIEWMSRNLARRDSIILSLHPHNDRGTAVAAAELGFQAG
;
A
#
# COMPACT_ATOMS: atom_id res chain seq x y z
N ASP A 1 22.78 -10.64 -3.71
CA ASP A 1 22.29 -9.55 -2.88
C ASP A 1 20.88 -9.15 -3.33
N VAL A 2 19.87 -9.95 -2.95
CA VAL A 2 18.48 -9.79 -3.38
C VAL A 2 17.63 -9.32 -2.20
N THR A 3 16.66 -8.43 -2.44
CA THR A 3 15.62 -8.10 -1.47
C THR A 3 14.40 -8.96 -1.75
N ILE A 4 13.91 -9.68 -0.75
CA ILE A 4 12.70 -10.49 -0.84
C ILE A 4 11.49 -9.59 -0.57
N GLN A 5 10.42 -9.73 -1.35
CA GLN A 5 9.14 -9.08 -1.06
C GLN A 5 8.09 -10.13 -0.72
N VAL A 6 7.32 -9.88 0.33
CA VAL A 6 6.23 -10.75 0.80
C VAL A 6 4.97 -9.94 1.04
N LEU A 7 3.84 -10.51 0.68
CA LEU A 7 2.52 -9.87 0.79
C LEU A 7 1.74 -10.44 1.98
N VAL A 8 1.12 -9.55 2.76
CA VAL A 8 0.33 -9.95 3.94
C VAL A 8 -0.87 -9.01 4.17
N GLN A 9 -2.01 -9.57 4.53
CA GLN A 9 -3.15 -8.78 5.00
C GLN A 9 -2.84 -8.10 6.34
N CYS A 10 -3.50 -6.95 6.61
CA CYS A 10 -3.45 -6.25 7.91
C CYS A 10 -4.16 -7.06 9.02
N ARG A 11 -3.68 -8.27 9.27
CA ARG A 11 -4.13 -9.17 10.34
C ARG A 11 -2.95 -9.50 11.24
N PRO A 12 -3.05 -9.26 12.56
CA PRO A 12 -1.93 -9.39 13.49
C PRO A 12 -1.28 -10.78 13.48
N ASP A 13 -2.09 -11.84 13.38
CA ASP A 13 -1.63 -13.23 13.31
C ASP A 13 -0.83 -13.51 12.04
N LEU A 14 -1.31 -13.03 10.89
CA LEU A 14 -0.63 -13.20 9.60
C LEU A 14 0.65 -12.37 9.52
N ILE A 15 0.61 -11.13 9.98
CA ILE A 15 1.80 -10.25 10.03
C ILE A 15 2.88 -10.94 10.88
N LYS A 16 2.56 -11.37 12.10
CA LYS A 16 3.51 -12.08 12.95
C LYS A 16 4.12 -13.28 12.22
N ARG A 17 3.29 -14.12 11.61
CA ARG A 17 3.77 -15.31 10.88
C ARG A 17 4.65 -14.97 9.70
N THR A 18 4.37 -13.88 9.00
CA THR A 18 5.19 -13.39 7.88
C THR A 18 6.60 -13.02 8.35
N TYR A 19 6.72 -12.29 9.45
CA TYR A 19 8.04 -11.93 10.00
C TYR A 19 8.82 -13.16 10.48
N GLU A 20 8.18 -14.12 11.13
CA GLU A 20 8.79 -15.38 11.51
C GLU A 20 9.32 -16.17 10.30
N ALA A 21 8.54 -16.19 9.20
CA ALA A 21 8.90 -16.90 7.99
C ALA A 21 10.07 -16.23 7.24
N CYS A 22 10.24 -14.91 7.38
CA CYS A 22 11.31 -14.14 6.75
C CYS A 22 12.56 -14.00 7.64
N ALA A 23 12.52 -14.54 8.86
CA ALA A 23 13.63 -14.44 9.79
C ALA A 23 14.91 -15.05 9.18
N GLY A 24 16.03 -14.31 9.25
CA GLY A 24 17.31 -14.70 8.66
C GLY A 24 17.53 -14.23 7.21
N ALA A 25 16.52 -13.71 6.53
CA ALA A 25 16.74 -13.02 5.26
C ALA A 25 17.41 -11.65 5.50
N PRO A 26 18.44 -11.26 4.73
CA PRO A 26 19.18 -10.02 4.99
C PRO A 26 18.36 -8.76 4.69
N LYS A 27 17.46 -8.80 3.68
CA LYS A 27 16.66 -7.66 3.25
C LYS A 27 15.26 -8.13 2.86
N VAL A 28 14.22 -7.52 3.43
CA VAL A 28 12.83 -7.87 3.17
C VAL A 28 11.98 -6.62 3.02
N ILE A 29 11.11 -6.61 2.01
CA ILE A 29 9.98 -5.68 1.90
C ILE A 29 8.75 -6.43 2.40
N VAL A 30 8.10 -5.92 3.44
CA VAL A 30 6.79 -6.39 3.88
C VAL A 30 5.72 -5.52 3.25
N HIS A 31 5.00 -6.10 2.30
CA HIS A 31 3.87 -5.46 1.62
C HIS A 31 2.59 -5.82 2.37
N PHE A 32 2.11 -4.92 3.20
CA PHE A 32 0.86 -5.11 3.93
C PHE A 32 -0.29 -4.33 3.31
N TYR A 33 -1.51 -4.84 3.43
CA TYR A 33 -2.67 -4.25 2.79
C TYR A 33 -3.97 -4.52 3.53
N ASN A 34 -4.92 -3.64 3.32
CA ASN A 34 -6.34 -3.87 3.59
C ASN A 34 -7.19 -3.17 2.54
N SER A 35 -8.38 -3.68 2.30
CA SER A 35 -9.27 -3.05 1.34
C SER A 35 -9.90 -1.79 1.89
N THR A 36 -9.98 -0.77 1.02
CA THR A 36 -10.50 0.56 1.36
C THR A 36 -11.72 0.96 0.52
N SER A 37 -12.09 0.14 -0.48
CA SER A 37 -13.16 0.48 -1.43
C SER A 37 -14.52 0.67 -0.76
N ILE A 38 -15.36 1.49 -1.38
CA ILE A 38 -16.75 1.74 -0.96
C ILE A 38 -17.52 0.43 -0.82
N LEU A 39 -17.38 -0.45 -1.82
CA LEU A 39 -18.09 -1.73 -1.84
C LEU A 39 -17.69 -2.62 -0.68
N GLN A 40 -16.38 -2.77 -0.44
CA GLN A 40 -15.90 -3.68 0.58
C GLN A 40 -16.12 -3.15 2.00
N ARG A 41 -16.02 -1.84 2.21
CA ARG A 41 -16.42 -1.22 3.48
C ARG A 41 -17.88 -1.56 3.82
N ARG A 42 -18.79 -1.43 2.85
CA ARG A 42 -20.22 -1.66 3.03
C ARG A 42 -20.60 -3.14 3.19
N VAL A 43 -20.04 -4.01 2.35
CA VAL A 43 -20.52 -5.39 2.21
C VAL A 43 -19.68 -6.39 3.01
N VAL A 44 -18.36 -6.25 2.98
CA VAL A 44 -17.43 -7.20 3.58
C VAL A 44 -17.16 -6.83 5.03
N PHE A 45 -16.65 -5.62 5.27
CA PHE A 45 -16.27 -5.19 6.62
C PHE A 45 -17.45 -4.69 7.44
N ARG A 46 -18.48 -4.12 6.79
CA ARG A 46 -19.60 -3.43 7.44
C ARG A 46 -19.10 -2.38 8.42
N ALA A 47 -18.11 -1.63 7.98
CA ALA A 47 -17.31 -0.69 8.76
C ALA A 47 -17.29 0.68 8.10
N ASP A 48 -17.14 1.71 8.90
CA ASP A 48 -16.98 3.07 8.41
C ASP A 48 -15.53 3.38 7.99
N ARG A 49 -15.28 4.61 7.55
CA ARG A 49 -13.94 5.04 7.11
C ARG A 49 -12.90 5.01 8.23
N ASP A 50 -13.28 5.40 9.44
CA ASP A 50 -12.34 5.45 10.58
C ASP A 50 -11.95 4.05 11.03
N GLU A 51 -12.89 3.11 11.04
CA GLU A 51 -12.63 1.71 11.34
C GLU A 51 -11.68 1.07 10.33
N ILE A 52 -11.89 1.32 9.04
CA ILE A 52 -11.00 0.81 7.96
C ILE A 52 -9.61 1.46 8.03
N LYS A 53 -9.53 2.77 8.26
CA LYS A 53 -8.25 3.47 8.47
C LYS A 53 -7.52 2.92 9.71
N LYS A 54 -8.25 2.57 10.76
CA LYS A 54 -7.69 1.93 11.95
C LYS A 54 -7.05 0.58 11.63
N ILE A 55 -7.67 -0.25 10.78
CA ILE A 55 -7.08 -1.54 10.33
C ILE A 55 -5.71 -1.29 9.68
N ALA A 56 -5.61 -0.29 8.80
CA ALA A 56 -4.35 0.06 8.13
C ALA A 56 -3.26 0.51 9.12
N THR A 57 -3.60 1.43 10.03
CA THR A 57 -2.65 1.97 11.00
C THR A 57 -2.25 0.95 12.07
N ASP A 58 -3.16 0.08 12.50
CA ASP A 58 -2.84 -1.02 13.42
C ASP A 58 -1.96 -2.07 12.73
N GLY A 59 -2.20 -2.35 11.44
CA GLY A 59 -1.33 -3.18 10.62
C GLY A 59 0.10 -2.62 10.52
N ALA A 60 0.22 -1.31 10.27
CA ALA A 60 1.51 -0.63 10.24
C ALA A 60 2.25 -0.71 11.59
N ARG A 61 1.57 -0.44 12.71
CA ARG A 61 2.13 -0.59 14.05
C ARG A 61 2.60 -2.02 14.31
N LYS A 62 1.78 -3.00 13.90
CA LYS A 62 2.13 -4.41 14.06
C LYS A 62 3.37 -4.79 13.25
N CYS A 63 3.52 -4.27 12.03
CA CYS A 63 4.72 -4.48 11.23
C CYS A 63 5.97 -3.92 11.94
N LEU A 64 5.91 -2.72 12.50
CA LEU A 64 7.02 -2.12 13.26
C LEU A 64 7.36 -2.95 14.51
N GLU A 65 6.33 -3.40 15.25
CA GLU A 65 6.50 -4.26 16.43
C GLU A 65 7.23 -5.56 16.09
N GLU A 66 6.82 -6.24 15.02
CA GLU A 66 7.44 -7.51 14.63
C GLU A 66 8.84 -7.30 14.06
N ALA A 67 9.07 -6.24 13.27
CA ALA A 67 10.41 -5.90 12.77
C ALA A 67 11.43 -5.71 13.90
N ALA A 68 11.03 -5.08 15.00
CA ALA A 68 11.89 -4.86 16.15
C ALA A 68 12.37 -6.16 16.83
N LYS A 69 11.63 -7.26 16.66
CA LYS A 69 12.01 -8.59 17.17
C LYS A 69 13.07 -9.30 16.31
N HIS A 70 13.32 -8.81 15.10
CA HIS A 70 14.24 -9.39 14.14
C HIS A 70 15.28 -8.36 13.63
N PRO A 71 16.17 -7.84 14.50
CA PRO A 71 17.08 -6.74 14.17
C PRO A 71 18.18 -7.12 13.16
N GLY A 72 18.36 -8.41 12.87
CA GLY A 72 19.30 -8.90 11.87
C GLY A 72 18.84 -8.76 10.42
N THR A 73 17.58 -8.39 10.20
CA THR A 73 16.98 -8.20 8.86
C THR A 73 16.75 -6.72 8.61
N ARG A 74 17.14 -6.24 7.42
CA ARG A 74 16.81 -4.89 6.97
C ARG A 74 15.39 -4.88 6.41
N TRP A 75 14.45 -4.39 7.21
CA TRP A 75 13.04 -4.29 6.85
C TRP A 75 12.76 -3.01 6.07
N ARG A 76 11.92 -3.13 5.03
CA ARG A 76 11.24 -2.03 4.34
C ARG A 76 9.75 -2.32 4.29
N TYR A 77 8.96 -1.28 4.08
CA TYR A 77 7.50 -1.39 4.12
C TYR A 77 6.89 -0.93 2.80
N GLU A 78 5.89 -1.68 2.38
CA GLU A 78 5.01 -1.31 1.28
C GLU A 78 3.57 -1.43 1.78
N TYR A 79 2.76 -0.42 1.50
CA TYR A 79 1.34 -0.42 1.85
C TYR A 79 0.47 -0.27 0.61
N SER A 80 -0.63 -1.04 0.53
CA SER A 80 -1.68 -0.88 -0.47
C SER A 80 -3.02 -0.59 0.18
N PRO A 81 -3.68 0.53 -0.18
CA PRO A 81 -5.13 0.67 -0.05
C PRO A 81 -5.79 -0.21 -1.12
N GLU A 82 -5.98 -1.50 -0.83
CA GLU A 82 -6.50 -2.46 -1.81
C GLU A 82 -7.83 -2.00 -2.39
N SER A 83 -8.08 -2.34 -3.66
CA SER A 83 -9.19 -1.81 -4.44
C SER A 83 -9.18 -0.27 -4.53
N TYR A 84 -7.98 0.30 -4.72
CA TYR A 84 -7.75 1.75 -4.82
C TYR A 84 -8.69 2.42 -5.83
N THR A 85 -8.87 1.83 -7.01
CA THR A 85 -9.77 2.36 -8.05
C THR A 85 -11.25 2.36 -7.68
N GLY A 86 -11.64 1.61 -6.66
CA GLY A 86 -12.99 1.62 -6.09
C GLY A 86 -13.10 2.42 -4.78
N THR A 87 -12.05 3.15 -4.43
CA THR A 87 -11.95 3.98 -3.23
C THR A 87 -12.05 5.46 -3.63
N GLU A 88 -12.70 6.28 -2.83
CA GLU A 88 -12.68 7.73 -3.02
C GLU A 88 -11.25 8.23 -2.91
N LEU A 89 -10.82 9.08 -3.84
CA LEU A 89 -9.43 9.47 -4.00
C LEU A 89 -8.88 10.18 -2.75
N GLU A 90 -9.67 11.08 -2.16
CA GLU A 90 -9.32 11.79 -0.93
C GLU A 90 -9.20 10.83 0.26
N TYR A 91 -10.06 9.78 0.29
CA TYR A 91 -10.00 8.79 1.35
C TYR A 91 -8.82 7.84 1.18
N ALA A 92 -8.48 7.44 -0.04
CA ALA A 92 -7.26 6.68 -0.31
C ALA A 92 -6.00 7.44 0.18
N LYS A 93 -5.94 8.74 -0.13
CA LYS A 93 -4.89 9.64 0.38
C LYS A 93 -4.86 9.67 1.91
N GLU A 94 -6.02 9.88 2.54
CA GLU A 94 -6.13 9.95 4.01
C GLU A 94 -5.59 8.71 4.70
N VAL A 95 -5.92 7.52 4.17
CA VAL A 95 -5.41 6.25 4.71
C VAL A 95 -3.91 6.11 4.49
N CYS A 96 -3.41 6.43 3.28
CA CYS A 96 -1.98 6.38 2.98
C CYS A 96 -1.18 7.34 3.88
N ASP A 97 -1.68 8.54 4.09
CA ASP A 97 -1.05 9.53 4.97
C ASP A 97 -1.03 9.04 6.44
N ALA A 98 -2.12 8.45 6.92
CA ALA A 98 -2.19 7.89 8.27
C ALA A 98 -1.20 6.73 8.46
N VAL A 99 -1.04 5.86 7.47
CA VAL A 99 -0.03 4.79 7.47
C VAL A 99 1.38 5.39 7.45
N SER A 100 1.63 6.38 6.59
CA SER A 100 2.90 7.10 6.50
C SER A 100 3.27 7.79 7.83
N GLU A 101 2.28 8.30 8.55
CA GLU A 101 2.51 8.89 9.87
C GLU A 101 2.99 7.85 10.89
N VAL A 102 2.44 6.64 10.87
CA VAL A 102 2.85 5.53 11.74
C VAL A 102 4.24 5.01 11.37
N ILE A 103 4.51 4.78 10.08
CA ILE A 103 5.80 4.26 9.58
C ILE A 103 6.91 5.29 9.75
N ALA A 104 6.58 6.59 9.67
CA ALA A 104 7.50 7.71 9.74
C ALA A 104 8.69 7.60 8.75
N PRO A 105 8.41 7.42 7.42
CA PRO A 105 9.46 7.26 6.43
C PRO A 105 10.33 8.51 6.29
N THR A 106 11.53 8.31 5.77
CA THR A 106 12.46 9.38 5.42
C THR A 106 12.91 9.21 3.96
N PRO A 107 13.50 10.22 3.32
CA PRO A 107 14.04 10.08 1.96
C PRO A 107 15.06 8.94 1.82
N ASP A 108 15.86 8.68 2.86
CA ASP A 108 16.84 7.57 2.87
C ASP A 108 16.19 6.21 3.15
N TRP A 109 15.00 6.22 3.71
CA TRP A 109 14.24 5.02 4.08
C TRP A 109 12.74 5.17 3.73
N PRO A 110 12.42 5.24 2.43
CA PRO A 110 11.08 5.55 1.99
C PRO A 110 10.09 4.40 2.23
N LEU A 111 8.82 4.79 2.43
CA LEU A 111 7.66 3.90 2.33
C LEU A 111 7.29 3.73 0.87
N ILE A 112 7.00 2.50 0.45
CA ILE A 112 6.38 2.24 -0.85
C ILE A 112 4.86 2.30 -0.67
N VAL A 113 4.19 3.15 -1.43
CA VAL A 113 2.73 3.21 -1.52
C VAL A 113 2.33 2.63 -2.87
N ASN A 114 1.70 1.46 -2.84
CA ASN A 114 1.24 0.76 -4.03
C ASN A 114 -0.24 1.03 -4.26
N LEU A 115 -0.61 1.46 -5.46
CA LEU A 115 -1.94 1.92 -5.83
C LEU A 115 -2.59 0.93 -6.81
N PRO A 116 -3.26 -0.14 -6.32
CA PRO A 116 -3.73 -1.21 -7.20
C PRO A 116 -5.05 -0.87 -7.88
N ALA A 117 -5.07 -0.92 -9.20
CA ALA A 117 -6.30 -1.08 -9.96
C ALA A 117 -6.77 -2.53 -9.84
N THR A 118 -7.18 -2.95 -8.64
CA THR A 118 -7.64 -4.31 -8.35
C THR A 118 -8.74 -4.77 -9.29
N VAL A 119 -9.55 -3.81 -9.73
CA VAL A 119 -10.46 -3.93 -10.86
C VAL A 119 -10.21 -2.74 -11.79
N GLU A 120 -10.07 -2.98 -13.08
CA GLU A 120 -9.98 -1.91 -14.10
C GLU A 120 -11.33 -1.21 -14.27
N MET A 121 -11.65 -0.29 -13.35
CA MET A 121 -12.94 0.41 -13.30
C MET A 121 -13.04 1.59 -14.28
N ALA A 122 -11.91 2.04 -14.83
CA ALA A 122 -11.83 3.21 -15.69
C ALA A 122 -10.81 2.98 -16.83
N THR A 123 -10.73 3.94 -17.74
CA THR A 123 -9.72 3.94 -18.80
C THR A 123 -8.32 4.28 -18.26
N PRO A 124 -7.25 3.88 -18.96
CA PRO A 124 -5.87 4.10 -18.52
C PRO A 124 -5.51 5.54 -18.18
N ASN A 125 -6.04 6.51 -18.93
CA ASN A 125 -5.83 7.93 -18.66
C ASN A 125 -6.44 8.36 -17.30
N VAL A 126 -7.62 7.86 -16.94
CA VAL A 126 -8.25 8.16 -15.64
C VAL A 126 -7.44 7.57 -14.49
N TYR A 127 -6.90 6.36 -14.66
CA TYR A 127 -5.95 5.80 -13.70
C TYR A 127 -4.72 6.69 -13.55
N ALA A 128 -4.11 7.11 -14.67
CA ALA A 128 -2.95 8.00 -14.67
C ALA A 128 -3.24 9.35 -13.99
N ASP A 129 -4.40 9.96 -14.27
CA ASP A 129 -4.84 11.21 -13.60
C ASP A 129 -4.93 11.02 -12.08
N SER A 130 -5.40 9.86 -11.63
CA SER A 130 -5.45 9.54 -10.20
C SER A 130 -4.06 9.37 -9.59
N ILE A 131 -3.11 8.80 -10.33
CA ILE A 131 -1.71 8.67 -9.91
C ILE A 131 -1.05 10.06 -9.78
N GLU A 132 -1.24 10.93 -10.78
CA GLU A 132 -0.75 12.30 -10.72
C GLU A 132 -1.30 13.04 -9.51
N TRP A 133 -2.61 12.91 -9.27
CA TRP A 133 -3.24 13.53 -8.11
C TRP A 133 -2.65 13.01 -6.79
N MET A 134 -2.48 11.70 -6.64
CA MET A 134 -1.83 11.12 -5.45
C MET A 134 -0.39 11.61 -5.31
N SER A 135 0.38 11.62 -6.40
CA SER A 135 1.76 12.11 -6.40
C SER A 135 1.88 13.54 -5.90
N ARG A 136 0.92 14.41 -6.26
CA ARG A 136 0.92 15.83 -5.86
C ARG A 136 0.36 16.09 -4.46
N ASN A 137 -0.45 15.19 -3.91
CA ASN A 137 -1.23 15.45 -2.70
C ASN A 137 -0.81 14.62 -1.48
N LEU A 138 -0.10 13.50 -1.64
CA LEU A 138 0.39 12.72 -0.51
C LEU A 138 1.30 13.55 0.39
N ALA A 139 1.05 13.48 1.70
CA ALA A 139 1.97 14.00 2.69
C ALA A 139 3.31 13.24 2.62
N ARG A 140 4.41 13.89 3.00
CA ARG A 140 5.76 13.31 2.98
C ARG A 140 6.17 12.74 1.62
N ARG A 141 5.75 13.37 0.52
CA ARG A 141 5.97 12.86 -0.85
C ARG A 141 7.42 12.48 -1.13
N ASP A 142 8.39 13.24 -0.63
CA ASP A 142 9.82 13.00 -0.80
C ASP A 142 10.32 11.73 -0.10
N SER A 143 9.51 11.17 0.79
CA SER A 143 9.77 9.94 1.54
C SER A 143 8.90 8.77 1.07
N ILE A 144 8.22 8.92 -0.08
CA ILE A 144 7.32 7.91 -0.65
C ILE A 144 7.76 7.52 -2.05
N ILE A 145 7.87 6.22 -2.29
CA ILE A 145 7.95 5.65 -3.63
C ILE A 145 6.54 5.23 -4.03
N LEU A 146 6.03 5.75 -5.15
CA LEU A 146 4.77 5.27 -5.72
C LEU A 146 5.03 4.00 -6.52
N SER A 147 4.22 2.98 -6.28
CA SER A 147 4.19 1.73 -7.02
C SER A 147 2.86 1.61 -7.77
N LEU A 148 2.92 1.33 -9.05
CA LEU A 148 1.75 1.16 -9.90
C LEU A 148 1.42 -0.32 -10.03
N HIS A 149 0.14 -0.65 -9.89
CA HIS A 149 -0.30 -2.04 -9.93
C HIS A 149 -1.62 -2.17 -10.73
N PRO A 150 -1.60 -1.94 -12.05
CA PRO A 150 -2.78 -2.16 -12.87
C PRO A 150 -3.04 -3.65 -13.09
N HIS A 151 -4.29 -4.09 -12.95
CA HIS A 151 -4.78 -5.37 -13.42
C HIS A 151 -5.17 -5.30 -14.89
N ASN A 152 -5.33 -6.44 -15.54
CA ASN A 152 -5.55 -6.54 -16.98
C ASN A 152 -6.94 -7.10 -17.35
N ASP A 153 -7.97 -6.73 -16.58
CA ASP A 153 -9.34 -7.23 -16.76
C ASP A 153 -9.92 -6.88 -18.14
N ARG A 154 -9.54 -5.71 -18.64
CA ARG A 154 -9.98 -5.14 -19.92
C ARG A 154 -8.92 -5.22 -21.03
N GLY A 155 -7.74 -5.75 -20.72
CA GLY A 155 -6.61 -5.79 -21.66
C GLY A 155 -5.86 -4.46 -21.79
N THR A 156 -6.01 -3.51 -20.86
CA THR A 156 -5.41 -2.18 -20.93
C THR A 156 -4.38 -1.89 -19.85
N ALA A 157 -3.93 -2.90 -19.09
CA ALA A 157 -2.97 -2.74 -18.00
C ALA A 157 -1.64 -2.12 -18.44
N VAL A 158 -1.12 -2.51 -19.61
CA VAL A 158 0.14 -1.93 -20.13
C VAL A 158 -0.02 -0.43 -20.35
N ALA A 159 -1.09 -0.01 -21.02
CA ALA A 159 -1.36 1.42 -21.24
C ALA A 159 -1.56 2.18 -19.92
N ALA A 160 -2.22 1.56 -18.94
CA ALA A 160 -2.40 2.16 -17.61
C ALA A 160 -1.07 2.33 -16.87
N ALA A 161 -0.17 1.33 -16.97
CA ALA A 161 1.17 1.42 -16.38
C ALA A 161 2.02 2.50 -17.05
N GLU A 162 2.04 2.56 -18.39
CA GLU A 162 2.81 3.55 -19.15
C GLU A 162 2.34 4.98 -18.87
N LEU A 163 1.03 5.23 -18.93
CA LEU A 163 0.47 6.55 -18.66
C LEU A 163 0.64 6.94 -17.17
N GLY A 164 0.43 6.00 -16.25
CA GLY A 164 0.65 6.25 -14.83
C GLY A 164 2.11 6.58 -14.50
N PHE A 165 3.07 5.93 -15.17
CA PHE A 165 4.48 6.24 -15.05
C PHE A 165 4.82 7.64 -15.57
N GLN A 166 4.19 8.07 -16.66
CA GLN A 166 4.36 9.42 -17.20
C GLN A 166 3.72 10.52 -16.34
N ALA A 167 2.74 10.15 -15.54
CA ALA A 167 2.02 11.09 -14.66
C ALA A 167 2.77 11.49 -13.37
N GLY A 168 3.92 10.86 -13.09
CA GLY A 168 4.78 11.20 -11.93
C GLY A 168 5.34 10.08 -11.15
#